data_fb6e114f1353eaaea2993048dd77b6fd
#
_entry.id   fb6e114f1353eaaea2993048dd77b6fd
#
_cell.length_a   1.000
_cell.length_b   1.000
_cell.length_c   1.000
_cell.angle_alpha   90.00
_cell.angle_beta   90.00
_cell.angle_gamma   90.00
#
_symmetry.space_group_name_H-M   'P 1'
#
loop_
_entity.id
_entity.type
_entity.pdbx_description
1 polymer ?
#
loop_
_entity_poly.entity_id
_entity_poly.type
_entity_poly.pdbx_seq_one_letter_code
_entity_poly.pdbx_strand_id
1 'polypeptide(L)'
;MKRLGELFWAFFRIGALTFGGGYAMIALLDHECVEKRQWLTADELMDITVVAESTPGPIAINCATYTGWRQAGLAGAVSATVGIVLPACLLFWGLSFCFEELLDLPVLEWAFRGIRAAVAVLVLEAGAKMLLKLRKKPQGRSLRTGLAAAGFGLALLARVLGWPISTIELMLLAGIAGVLLFRDTPAGKGAENP
;
A
#
# COMPACT_ATOMS: atom_id res chain seq x y z
N MET A 1 -11.04 28.48 8.72
CA MET A 1 -9.85 28.14 9.52
C MET A 1 -10.09 27.02 10.55
N LYS A 2 -11.22 27.01 11.28
CA LYS A 2 -11.53 25.92 12.26
C LYS A 2 -11.55 24.54 11.61
N ARG A 3 -12.16 24.39 10.43
CA ARG A 3 -12.29 23.11 9.72
C ARG A 3 -10.95 22.50 9.27
N LEU A 4 -9.96 23.32 8.92
CA LEU A 4 -8.62 22.85 8.58
C LEU A 4 -7.88 22.28 9.80
N GLY A 5 -8.01 22.94 10.95
CA GLY A 5 -7.45 22.43 12.20
C GLY A 5 -8.11 21.12 12.66
N GLU A 6 -9.42 21.00 12.44
CA GLU A 6 -10.15 19.75 12.75
C GLU A 6 -9.72 18.60 11.85
N LEU A 7 -9.52 18.86 10.54
CA LEU A 7 -9.00 17.88 9.59
C LEU A 7 -7.58 17.46 10.00
N PHE A 8 -6.69 18.44 10.21
CA PHE A 8 -5.33 18.15 10.65
C PHE A 8 -5.30 17.26 11.89
N TRP A 9 -6.04 17.63 12.93
CA TRP A 9 -6.01 16.91 14.20
C TRP A 9 -6.63 15.51 14.12
N ALA A 10 -7.70 15.33 13.34
CA ALA A 10 -8.30 14.03 13.11
C ALA A 10 -7.31 13.08 12.43
N PHE A 11 -6.72 13.53 11.33
CA PHE A 11 -5.76 12.72 10.58
C PHE A 11 -4.42 12.52 11.31
N PHE A 12 -4.02 13.49 12.13
CA PHE A 12 -2.87 13.33 13.03
C PHE A 12 -3.09 12.18 14.03
N ARG A 13 -4.29 12.11 14.63
CA ARG A 13 -4.63 11.01 15.54
C ARG A 13 -4.69 9.67 14.81
N ILE A 14 -5.27 9.62 13.63
CA ILE A 14 -5.29 8.41 12.81
C ILE A 14 -3.85 7.97 12.50
N GLY A 15 -2.99 8.88 12.04
CA GLY A 15 -1.60 8.57 11.74
C GLY A 15 -0.78 8.12 12.96
N ALA A 16 -1.04 8.70 14.14
CA ALA A 16 -0.36 8.37 15.39
C ALA A 16 -0.80 7.02 15.98
N LEU A 17 -2.07 6.65 15.80
CA LEU A 17 -2.66 5.45 16.43
C LEU A 17 -2.68 4.24 15.49
N THR A 18 -2.33 4.41 14.22
CA THR A 18 -2.36 3.31 13.28
C THR A 18 -1.05 2.51 13.34
N PHE A 19 -1.12 1.37 13.97
CA PHE A 19 -0.09 0.35 13.92
C PHE A 19 -0.59 -0.80 13.06
N GLY A 20 -0.07 -0.95 11.83
CA GLY A 20 -0.45 -2.07 10.96
C GLY A 20 -0.74 -1.68 9.52
N GLY A 21 -1.33 -2.62 8.77
CA GLY A 21 -1.62 -2.46 7.34
C GLY A 21 -2.89 -1.65 7.03
N GLY A 22 -3.11 -1.37 5.73
CA GLY A 22 -4.15 -0.46 5.24
C GLY A 22 -5.58 -0.74 5.74
N TYR A 23 -5.95 -1.97 5.98
CA TYR A 23 -7.30 -2.32 6.47
C TYR A 23 -7.57 -1.88 7.92
N ALA A 24 -6.57 -1.91 8.81
CA ALA A 24 -6.73 -1.39 10.17
C ALA A 24 -7.01 0.11 10.17
N MET A 25 -6.44 0.84 9.22
CA MET A 25 -6.65 2.26 9.06
C MET A 25 -8.03 2.60 8.48
N ILE A 26 -8.60 1.75 7.62
CA ILE A 26 -9.97 1.95 7.10
C ILE A 26 -10.97 1.95 8.26
N ALA A 27 -10.81 1.05 9.23
CA ALA A 27 -11.67 1.03 10.43
C ALA A 27 -11.55 2.32 11.26
N LEU A 28 -10.34 2.90 11.38
CA LEU A 28 -10.15 4.17 12.06
C LEU A 28 -10.71 5.36 11.28
N LEU A 29 -10.63 5.32 9.96
CA LEU A 29 -11.24 6.31 9.07
C LEU A 29 -12.77 6.25 9.18
N ASP A 30 -13.36 5.06 9.20
CA ASP A 30 -14.80 4.87 9.40
C ASP A 30 -15.24 5.49 10.72
N HIS A 31 -14.59 5.11 11.81
CA HIS A 31 -14.91 5.64 13.13
C HIS A 31 -14.77 7.18 13.22
N GLU A 32 -13.67 7.77 12.77
CA GLU A 32 -13.44 9.22 12.89
C GLU A 32 -14.21 10.04 11.84
N CYS A 33 -14.29 9.57 10.58
CA CYS A 33 -14.85 10.36 9.49
C CYS A 33 -16.35 10.10 9.24
N VAL A 34 -16.83 8.86 9.46
CA VAL A 34 -18.24 8.49 9.27
C VAL A 34 -19.01 8.61 10.57
N GLU A 35 -18.66 7.81 11.58
CA GLU A 35 -19.47 7.72 12.80
C GLU A 35 -19.40 9.01 13.63
N LYS A 36 -18.20 9.51 13.90
CA LYS A 36 -18.01 10.60 14.87
C LYS A 36 -18.18 11.98 14.27
N ARG A 37 -17.65 12.24 13.09
CA ARG A 37 -17.63 13.57 12.49
C ARG A 37 -18.64 13.73 11.35
N GLN A 38 -19.16 12.63 10.84
CA GLN A 38 -20.13 12.61 9.74
C GLN A 38 -19.66 13.44 8.52
N TRP A 39 -18.36 13.36 8.24
CA TRP A 39 -17.78 14.01 7.06
C TRP A 39 -18.03 13.22 5.78
N LEU A 40 -18.21 11.91 5.91
CA LEU A 40 -18.45 10.95 4.85
C LEU A 40 -19.59 10.01 5.26
N THR A 41 -20.26 9.45 4.28
CA THR A 41 -21.10 8.27 4.47
C THR A 41 -20.25 6.99 4.36
N ALA A 42 -20.77 5.86 4.81
CA ALA A 42 -20.08 4.57 4.69
C ALA A 42 -19.81 4.21 3.22
N ASP A 43 -20.78 4.45 2.34
CA ASP A 43 -20.64 4.21 0.89
C ASP A 43 -19.54 5.10 0.29
N GLU A 44 -19.51 6.36 0.65
CA GLU A 44 -18.45 7.29 0.20
C GLU A 44 -17.07 6.87 0.67
N LEU A 45 -16.94 6.34 1.89
CA LEU A 45 -15.67 5.82 2.38
C LEU A 45 -15.23 4.60 1.60
N MET A 46 -16.16 3.71 1.22
CA MET A 46 -15.87 2.57 0.36
C MET A 46 -15.37 3.01 -1.02
N ASP A 47 -16.04 3.97 -1.66
CA ASP A 47 -15.62 4.51 -2.95
C ASP A 47 -14.23 5.15 -2.88
N ILE A 48 -13.98 5.96 -1.84
CA ILE A 48 -12.66 6.56 -1.59
C ILE A 48 -11.59 5.49 -1.43
N THR A 49 -11.91 4.40 -0.74
CA THR A 49 -10.97 3.30 -0.52
C THR A 49 -10.59 2.61 -1.83
N VAL A 50 -11.58 2.35 -2.70
CA VAL A 50 -11.34 1.75 -4.03
C VAL A 50 -10.45 2.67 -4.89
N VAL A 51 -10.72 3.97 -4.89
CA VAL A 51 -9.89 4.96 -5.60
C VAL A 51 -8.48 5.02 -5.01
N ALA A 52 -8.35 4.99 -3.68
CA ALA A 52 -7.08 5.03 -2.99
C ALA A 52 -6.23 3.77 -3.25
N GLU A 53 -6.86 2.59 -3.36
CA GLU A 53 -6.18 1.34 -3.74
C GLU A 53 -5.70 1.36 -5.20
N SER A 54 -6.42 2.05 -6.07
CA SER A 54 -6.06 2.19 -7.48
C SER A 54 -4.99 3.26 -7.72
N THR A 55 -4.74 4.12 -6.74
CA THR A 55 -3.79 5.23 -6.83
C THR A 55 -2.44 4.79 -6.25
N PRO A 56 -1.31 5.03 -6.96
CA PRO A 56 0.02 4.71 -6.43
C PRO A 56 0.29 5.45 -5.12
N GLY A 57 0.63 4.72 -4.06
CA GLY A 57 0.95 5.27 -2.76
C GLY A 57 0.26 4.55 -1.59
N PRO A 58 0.55 4.93 -0.34
CA PRO A 58 -0.12 4.37 0.82
C PRO A 58 -1.60 4.73 0.82
N ILE A 59 -2.48 3.72 0.88
CA ILE A 59 -3.94 3.86 0.85
C ILE A 59 -4.43 4.91 1.84
N ALA A 60 -3.88 4.91 3.01
CA ALA A 60 -4.20 5.83 4.08
C ALA A 60 -3.95 7.31 3.75
N ILE A 61 -2.82 7.60 3.12
CA ILE A 61 -2.48 8.97 2.70
C ILE A 61 -3.42 9.40 1.58
N ASN A 62 -3.70 8.49 0.64
CA ASN A 62 -4.62 8.75 -0.46
C ASN A 62 -6.04 9.02 0.07
N CYS A 63 -6.54 8.22 1.02
CA CYS A 63 -7.83 8.45 1.67
C CYS A 63 -7.87 9.78 2.44
N ALA A 64 -6.79 10.12 3.17
CA ALA A 64 -6.70 11.39 3.89
C ALA A 64 -6.75 12.59 2.94
N THR A 65 -5.97 12.52 1.85
CA THR A 65 -5.91 13.55 0.83
C THR A 65 -7.28 13.77 0.18
N TYR A 66 -7.93 12.68 -0.21
CA TYR A 66 -9.25 12.74 -0.85
C TYR A 66 -10.33 13.28 0.10
N THR A 67 -10.38 12.77 1.33
CA THR A 67 -11.31 13.24 2.36
C THR A 67 -11.10 14.73 2.64
N GLY A 68 -9.84 15.14 2.80
CA GLY A 68 -9.50 16.55 3.00
C GLY A 68 -9.92 17.44 1.84
N TRP A 69 -9.68 16.99 0.61
CA TRP A 69 -10.14 17.69 -0.59
C TRP A 69 -11.66 17.88 -0.61
N ARG A 70 -12.40 16.82 -0.31
CA ARG A 70 -13.87 16.87 -0.30
C ARG A 70 -14.42 17.82 0.75
N GLN A 71 -13.74 17.95 1.90
CA GLN A 71 -14.20 18.78 3.01
C GLN A 71 -13.84 20.27 2.88
N ALA A 72 -12.68 20.59 2.33
CA ALA A 72 -12.18 21.96 2.27
C ALA A 72 -11.26 22.23 1.06
N GLY A 73 -11.46 21.52 -0.05
CA GLY A 73 -10.68 21.68 -1.28
C GLY A 73 -9.19 21.44 -1.06
N LEU A 74 -8.34 22.12 -1.83
CA LEU A 74 -6.89 21.95 -1.80
C LEU A 74 -6.29 22.17 -0.40
N ALA A 75 -6.74 23.18 0.32
CA ALA A 75 -6.27 23.46 1.67
C ALA A 75 -6.62 22.34 2.66
N GLY A 76 -7.81 21.71 2.49
CA GLY A 76 -8.21 20.54 3.26
C GLY A 76 -7.37 19.31 2.93
N ALA A 77 -7.09 19.07 1.65
CA ALA A 77 -6.23 17.98 1.21
C ALA A 77 -4.84 18.09 1.84
N VAL A 78 -4.20 19.25 1.74
CA VAL A 78 -2.87 19.50 2.34
C VAL A 78 -2.92 19.30 3.85
N SER A 79 -3.92 19.88 4.52
CA SER A 79 -4.07 19.77 5.98
C SER A 79 -4.21 18.33 6.46
N ALA A 80 -5.05 17.53 5.81
CA ALA A 80 -5.27 16.13 6.15
C ALA A 80 -4.02 15.27 5.85
N THR A 81 -3.38 15.49 4.70
CA THR A 81 -2.17 14.76 4.31
C THR A 81 -1.00 15.05 5.25
N VAL A 82 -0.77 16.31 5.59
CA VAL A 82 0.26 16.68 6.57
C VAL A 82 -0.07 16.08 7.93
N GLY A 83 -1.35 16.14 8.33
CA GLY A 83 -1.80 15.56 9.59
C GLY A 83 -1.45 14.07 9.71
N ILE A 84 -1.75 13.26 8.70
CA ILE A 84 -1.54 11.80 8.77
C ILE A 84 -0.06 11.40 8.70
N VAL A 85 0.77 12.18 8.00
CA VAL A 85 2.20 11.89 7.79
C VAL A 85 3.05 12.38 8.97
N LEU A 86 2.67 13.50 9.56
CA LEU A 86 3.47 14.18 10.57
C LEU A 86 3.85 13.32 11.78
N PRO A 87 2.97 12.49 12.38
CA PRO A 87 3.33 11.64 13.51
C PRO A 87 4.50 10.70 13.19
N ALA A 88 4.47 10.07 12.02
CA ALA A 88 5.55 9.20 11.58
C ALA A 88 6.86 9.97 11.37
N CYS A 89 6.78 11.14 10.74
CA CYS A 89 7.95 12.01 10.56
C CYS A 89 8.56 12.45 11.90
N LEU A 90 7.73 12.84 12.87
CA LEU A 90 8.20 13.25 14.19
C LEU A 90 8.83 12.08 14.95
N LEU A 91 8.25 10.89 14.83
CA LEU A 91 8.79 9.69 15.45
C LEU A 91 10.17 9.35 14.87
N PHE A 92 10.32 9.31 13.56
CA PHE A 92 11.60 9.03 12.92
C PHE A 92 12.62 10.14 13.16
N TRP A 93 12.18 11.39 13.15
CA TRP A 93 13.06 12.51 13.49
C TRP A 93 13.56 12.42 14.93
N GLY A 94 12.68 12.13 15.90
CA GLY A 94 13.07 11.91 17.29
C GLY A 94 14.00 10.71 17.45
N LEU A 95 13.72 9.58 16.77
CA LEU A 95 14.61 8.42 16.80
C LEU A 95 16.00 8.73 16.23
N SER A 96 16.11 9.62 15.24
CA SER A 96 17.40 9.91 14.60
C SER A 96 18.43 10.48 15.57
N PHE A 97 18.02 11.16 16.63
CA PHE A 97 18.93 11.69 17.65
C PHE A 97 19.53 10.61 18.56
N CYS A 98 18.81 9.49 18.73
CA CYS A 98 19.26 8.37 19.57
C CYS A 98 19.76 7.18 18.74
N PHE A 99 19.81 7.32 17.40
CA PHE A 99 19.98 6.18 16.50
C PHE A 99 21.37 5.54 16.62
N GLU A 100 22.42 6.35 16.79
CA GLU A 100 23.79 5.86 16.94
C GLU A 100 23.96 5.07 18.24
N GLU A 101 23.45 5.58 19.35
CA GLU A 101 23.50 4.89 20.65
C GLU A 101 22.60 3.64 20.69
N LEU A 102 21.47 3.67 19.97
CA LEU A 102 20.54 2.55 19.89
C LEU A 102 21.08 1.40 19.05
N LEU A 103 21.80 1.68 17.95
CA LEU A 103 22.36 0.65 17.07
C LEU A 103 23.47 -0.18 17.73
N ASP A 104 24.15 0.37 18.72
CA ASP A 104 25.18 -0.32 19.48
C ASP A 104 24.63 -1.31 20.54
N LEU A 105 23.30 -1.31 20.73
CA LEU A 105 22.65 -2.24 21.64
C LEU A 105 22.46 -3.63 20.99
N PRO A 106 23.04 -4.70 21.56
CA PRO A 106 22.91 -6.08 21.01
C PRO A 106 21.46 -6.54 20.90
N VAL A 107 20.59 -6.05 21.79
CA VAL A 107 19.14 -6.36 21.79
C VAL A 107 18.48 -5.85 20.52
N LEU A 108 18.89 -4.68 20.02
CA LEU A 108 18.31 -4.10 18.80
C LEU A 108 18.74 -4.90 17.55
N GLU A 109 19.98 -5.35 17.52
CA GLU A 109 20.47 -6.21 16.45
C GLU A 109 19.66 -7.53 16.37
N TRP A 110 19.39 -8.16 17.51
CA TRP A 110 18.57 -9.36 17.56
C TRP A 110 17.13 -9.11 17.16
N ALA A 111 16.55 -7.98 17.60
CA ALA A 111 15.20 -7.57 17.19
C ALA A 111 15.10 -7.36 15.65
N PHE A 112 16.07 -6.67 15.05
CA PHE A 112 16.12 -6.50 13.59
C PHE A 112 16.33 -7.82 12.84
N ARG A 113 17.12 -8.73 13.36
CA ARG A 113 17.24 -10.08 12.79
C ARG A 113 15.90 -10.83 12.82
N GLY A 114 15.15 -10.75 13.93
CA GLY A 114 13.83 -11.34 14.06
C GLY A 114 12.82 -10.72 13.09
N ILE A 115 12.79 -9.39 12.97
CA ILE A 115 11.93 -8.65 12.03
C ILE A 115 12.24 -9.07 10.58
N ARG A 116 13.52 -9.13 10.20
CA ARG A 116 13.92 -9.55 8.84
C ARG A 116 13.45 -10.97 8.53
N ALA A 117 13.58 -11.90 9.49
CA ALA A 117 13.08 -13.27 9.32
C ALA A 117 11.56 -13.32 9.16
N ALA A 118 10.82 -12.59 10.01
CA ALA A 118 9.37 -12.50 9.94
C ALA A 118 8.89 -11.90 8.61
N VAL A 119 9.51 -10.79 8.16
CA VAL A 119 9.20 -10.17 6.88
C VAL A 119 9.48 -11.12 5.71
N ALA A 120 10.59 -11.86 5.75
CA ALA A 120 10.89 -12.84 4.71
C ALA A 120 9.81 -13.93 4.61
N VAL A 121 9.33 -14.45 5.75
CA VAL A 121 8.23 -15.42 5.79
C VAL A 121 6.94 -14.83 5.23
N LEU A 122 6.58 -13.60 5.62
CA LEU A 122 5.38 -12.93 5.11
C LEU A 122 5.42 -12.69 3.60
N VAL A 123 6.59 -12.31 3.07
CA VAL A 123 6.77 -12.13 1.62
C VAL A 123 6.65 -13.48 0.88
N LEU A 124 7.25 -14.53 1.42
CA LEU A 124 7.13 -15.88 0.85
C LEU A 124 5.67 -16.38 0.89
N GLU A 125 4.97 -16.15 2.00
CA GLU A 125 3.56 -16.52 2.15
C GLU A 125 2.68 -15.76 1.13
N ALA A 126 2.89 -14.45 0.98
CA ALA A 126 2.18 -13.64 -0.01
C ALA A 126 2.44 -14.14 -1.44
N GLY A 127 3.70 -14.43 -1.77
CA GLY A 127 4.09 -15.01 -3.05
C GLY A 127 3.44 -16.38 -3.30
N ALA A 128 3.44 -17.25 -2.30
CA ALA A 128 2.80 -18.56 -2.40
C ALA A 128 1.29 -18.45 -2.59
N LYS A 129 0.61 -17.58 -1.83
CA LYS A 129 -0.84 -17.30 -2.00
C LYS A 129 -1.15 -16.79 -3.40
N MET A 130 -0.32 -15.90 -3.94
CA MET A 130 -0.49 -15.37 -5.30
C MET A 130 -0.33 -16.46 -6.36
N LEU A 131 0.68 -17.31 -6.23
CA LEU A 131 0.90 -18.46 -7.13
C LEU A 131 -0.26 -19.47 -7.08
N LEU A 132 -0.76 -19.77 -5.86
CA LEU A 132 -1.91 -20.67 -5.68
C LEU A 132 -3.18 -20.08 -6.29
N LYS A 133 -3.38 -18.76 -6.20
CA LYS A 133 -4.52 -18.07 -6.81
C LYS A 133 -4.47 -18.09 -8.35
N LEU A 134 -3.28 -17.97 -8.94
CA LEU A 134 -3.05 -18.11 -10.37
C LEU A 134 -3.36 -19.55 -10.86
N ARG A 135 -3.05 -20.57 -10.03
CA ARG A 135 -3.34 -21.98 -10.36
C ARG A 135 -4.83 -22.33 -10.37
N LYS A 136 -5.67 -21.59 -9.63
CA LYS A 136 -7.12 -21.88 -9.51
C LYS A 136 -7.96 -21.38 -10.69
N LYS A 137 -7.47 -20.48 -11.56
CA LYS A 137 -8.22 -20.00 -12.74
C LYS A 137 -7.91 -20.85 -13.96
N PRO A 138 -8.90 -21.60 -14.54
CA PRO A 138 -8.66 -22.59 -15.61
C PRO A 138 -8.32 -21.98 -16.98
N GLN A 139 -8.74 -20.74 -17.28
CA GLN A 139 -8.49 -20.09 -18.56
C GLN A 139 -7.09 -19.48 -18.66
N GLY A 140 -6.25 -19.97 -19.58
CA GLY A 140 -4.90 -19.45 -19.83
C GLY A 140 -3.84 -19.85 -18.80
N ARG A 141 -4.05 -20.96 -18.07
CA ARG A 141 -3.24 -21.43 -16.96
C ARG A 141 -1.74 -21.59 -17.30
N SER A 142 -1.43 -22.21 -18.44
CA SER A 142 -0.03 -22.49 -18.81
C SER A 142 0.75 -21.20 -19.14
N LEU A 143 0.14 -20.30 -19.89
CA LEU A 143 0.77 -19.04 -20.33
C LEU A 143 0.99 -18.08 -19.16
N ARG A 144 -0.01 -17.92 -18.29
CA ARG A 144 0.07 -17.03 -17.12
C ARG A 144 1.09 -17.51 -16.08
N THR A 145 1.11 -18.82 -15.81
CA THR A 145 2.08 -19.42 -14.89
C THR A 145 3.47 -19.41 -15.51
N GLY A 146 3.60 -19.64 -16.82
CA GLY A 146 4.85 -19.54 -17.54
C GLY A 146 5.42 -18.12 -17.54
N LEU A 147 4.61 -17.10 -17.76
CA LEU A 147 5.01 -15.69 -17.70
C LEU A 147 5.44 -15.26 -16.29
N ALA A 148 4.70 -15.68 -15.26
CA ALA A 148 5.06 -15.38 -13.87
C ALA A 148 6.37 -16.07 -13.48
N ALA A 149 6.56 -17.33 -13.87
CA ALA A 149 7.80 -18.07 -13.63
C ALA A 149 8.99 -17.51 -14.41
N ALA A 150 8.77 -17.11 -15.65
CA ALA A 150 9.80 -16.47 -16.48
C ALA A 150 10.21 -15.09 -15.94
N GLY A 151 9.23 -14.27 -15.52
CA GLY A 151 9.50 -12.98 -14.90
C GLY A 151 10.28 -13.10 -13.59
N PHE A 152 9.89 -14.06 -12.74
CA PHE A 152 10.60 -14.35 -11.50
C PHE A 152 12.01 -14.90 -11.76
N GLY A 153 12.16 -15.83 -12.71
CA GLY A 153 13.45 -16.38 -13.11
C GLY A 153 14.39 -15.32 -13.67
N LEU A 154 13.86 -14.41 -14.52
CA LEU A 154 14.62 -13.29 -15.08
C LEU A 154 15.07 -12.31 -13.98
N ALA A 155 14.18 -11.98 -13.04
CA ALA A 155 14.52 -11.12 -11.92
C ALA A 155 15.61 -11.71 -11.02
N LEU A 156 15.53 -13.01 -10.76
CA LEU A 156 16.54 -13.77 -9.99
C LEU A 156 17.87 -13.81 -10.73
N LEU A 157 17.85 -14.10 -12.02
CA LEU A 157 19.05 -14.18 -12.87
C LEU A 157 19.75 -12.81 -12.97
N ALA A 158 18.98 -11.73 -13.18
CA ALA A 158 19.50 -10.38 -13.20
C ALA A 158 20.17 -10.00 -11.87
N ARG A 159 19.57 -10.44 -10.74
CA ARG A 159 20.14 -10.19 -9.42
C ARG A 159 21.43 -10.98 -9.15
N VAL A 160 21.47 -12.25 -9.57
CA VAL A 160 22.66 -13.11 -9.40
C VAL A 160 23.82 -12.68 -10.30
N LEU A 161 23.52 -12.24 -11.53
CA LEU A 161 24.52 -11.76 -12.49
C LEU A 161 24.98 -10.32 -12.22
N GLY A 162 24.42 -9.64 -11.19
CA GLY A 162 24.77 -8.25 -10.88
C GLY A 162 24.41 -7.24 -11.97
N TRP A 163 23.44 -7.59 -12.82
CA TRP A 163 23.02 -6.70 -13.90
C TRP A 163 22.30 -5.49 -13.32
N PRO A 164 22.64 -4.25 -13.74
CA PRO A 164 22.07 -3.02 -13.19
C PRO A 164 20.64 -2.76 -13.72
N ILE A 165 19.80 -3.81 -13.82
CA ILE A 165 18.42 -3.67 -14.26
C ILE A 165 17.58 -3.23 -13.05
N SER A 166 16.97 -2.04 -13.16
CA SER A 166 16.05 -1.52 -12.16
C SER A 166 14.77 -2.38 -12.10
N THR A 167 14.24 -2.60 -10.90
CA THR A 167 12.94 -3.25 -10.70
C THR A 167 11.83 -2.57 -11.51
N ILE A 168 11.94 -1.24 -11.72
CA ILE A 168 10.98 -0.45 -12.50
C ILE A 168 11.02 -0.85 -13.98
N GLU A 169 12.22 -1.05 -14.55
CA GLU A 169 12.39 -1.49 -15.93
C GLU A 169 11.79 -2.88 -16.15
N LEU A 170 11.99 -3.79 -15.20
CA LEU A 170 11.39 -5.12 -15.23
C LEU A 170 9.86 -5.06 -15.15
N MET A 171 9.30 -4.18 -14.33
CA MET A 171 7.85 -3.97 -14.23
C MET A 171 7.27 -3.39 -15.52
N LEU A 172 7.94 -2.43 -16.14
CA LEU A 172 7.53 -1.84 -17.42
C LEU A 172 7.56 -2.88 -18.55
N LEU A 173 8.63 -3.67 -18.64
CA LEU A 173 8.74 -4.74 -19.63
C LEU A 173 7.67 -5.81 -19.44
N ALA A 174 7.41 -6.22 -18.20
CA ALA A 174 6.36 -7.17 -17.88
C ALA A 174 4.95 -6.60 -18.20
N GLY A 175 4.73 -5.30 -17.95
CA GLY A 175 3.49 -4.60 -18.30
C GLY A 175 3.27 -4.55 -19.81
N ILE A 176 4.28 -4.15 -20.57
CA ILE A 176 4.24 -4.11 -22.05
C ILE A 176 4.00 -5.51 -22.62
N ALA A 177 4.73 -6.52 -22.14
CA ALA A 177 4.53 -7.90 -22.56
C ALA A 177 3.13 -8.39 -22.23
N GLY A 178 2.58 -8.04 -21.06
CA GLY A 178 1.23 -8.35 -20.66
C GLY A 178 0.17 -7.74 -21.61
N VAL A 179 0.32 -6.47 -21.94
CA VAL A 179 -0.60 -5.78 -22.88
C VAL A 179 -0.53 -6.41 -24.27
N LEU A 180 0.67 -6.71 -24.79
CA LEU A 180 0.83 -7.29 -26.10
C LEU A 180 0.28 -8.72 -26.20
N LEU A 181 0.49 -9.54 -25.17
CA LEU A 181 0.08 -10.95 -25.16
C LEU A 181 -1.39 -11.16 -24.81
N PHE A 182 -2.03 -10.20 -24.12
CA PHE A 182 -3.43 -10.32 -23.68
C PHE A 182 -4.37 -9.30 -24.36
N ARG A 183 -3.91 -8.59 -25.39
CA ARG A 183 -4.67 -7.57 -26.13
C ARG A 183 -5.97 -8.13 -26.74
N ASP A 184 -5.98 -9.41 -27.12
CA ASP A 184 -7.12 -10.06 -27.80
C ASP A 184 -7.99 -10.91 -26.87
N THR A 185 -7.80 -10.83 -25.54
CA THR A 185 -8.69 -11.51 -24.61
C THR A 185 -9.82 -10.55 -24.25
N PRO A 186 -11.06 -10.79 -24.74
CA PRO A 186 -12.20 -9.95 -24.39
C PRO A 186 -12.35 -9.92 -22.88
N ALA A 187 -12.44 -8.71 -22.32
CA ALA A 187 -12.71 -8.48 -20.90
C ALA A 187 -13.98 -9.28 -20.54
N GLY A 188 -13.80 -10.33 -19.74
CA GLY A 188 -14.84 -11.28 -19.43
C GLY A 188 -16.06 -10.57 -18.85
N LYS A 189 -17.19 -10.75 -19.50
CA LYS A 189 -18.54 -10.62 -18.93
C LYS A 189 -18.57 -11.41 -17.62
N GLY A 190 -18.54 -10.73 -16.50
CA GLY A 190 -18.50 -11.35 -15.17
C GLY A 190 -18.91 -10.41 -14.07
N ALA A 191 -19.95 -9.61 -14.34
CA ALA A 191 -20.65 -8.84 -13.32
C ALA A 191 -22.09 -8.61 -13.77
N GLU A 192 -22.79 -9.71 -14.04
CA GLU A 192 -24.26 -9.68 -14.12
C GLU A 192 -24.73 -11.08 -13.70
N ASN A 193 -25.09 -11.20 -12.44
CA ASN A 193 -26.23 -11.99 -12.01
C ASN A 193 -26.65 -11.61 -10.60
N PRO A 194 -27.97 -11.56 -10.39
CA PRO A 194 -28.67 -10.87 -9.31
C PRO A 194 -28.49 -11.51 -7.94
#